data_a8624f0af2b925e71497d6d53cedc658
#
_entry.id   a8624f0af2b925e71497d6d53cedc658
#
_cell.length_a   1.000
_cell.length_b   1.000
_cell.length_c   1.000
_cell.angle_alpha   90.00
_cell.angle_beta   90.00
_cell.angle_gamma   90.00
#
_symmetry.space_group_name_H-M   'P 1'
#
loop_
_entity.id
_entity.type
_entity.pdbx_description
1 polymer ?
#
loop_
_entity_poly.entity_id
_entity_poly.type
_entity_poly.pdbx_seq_one_letter_code
_entity_poly.pdbx_strand_id
1 'polypeptide(L)'
;MRILNTLKRNSSYFTVVCLTILYALFLSVNPVGDAYSNAYSSLYAEDMLKPHHLLYCLYGNIILRLFDFIHLEPMILLQLSNAIVAGGCLLVLRRIIKRVNPSERFLSSSILFSGACFGFMRFATDNECYMLPLLFSLLTIYYVQVFLIKNTFSRICKAAICMVLACLFHQLAILVWLCVAGVLLFSCNKKYTFSFLSISLGIPLVYALAAFLTTGNVSVNGTIEFALTDYISGNAQMPQLKQVLLLTIISLVRTFVQVHGYMFEFIASNLVLSIVVFAFVLFFGVLAIIAFMKDKHRTLKLFQEMRFVRMLWVLLILTISFAAFSNGNAEFMTMIPFLLVVLHAYYFKSWRPIFLSALALLLWNICFALYPLGRIEMTPNEKLAQLVQDNKTAVFVLKDKNVVENICLYKYRNIGNVALKHAYKYTKEEYESDKASGKTIITDAIGGKESLNRASVTQKVNFVFDEVKNPLVLLKFSSPMCKRMVCKL
;
A
#
# COMPACT_ATOMS: atom_id res chain seq x y z
N MET A 1 -5.93 40.99 -5.29
CA MET A 1 -4.71 40.87 -6.09
C MET A 1 -3.54 40.23 -5.31
N ARG A 2 -3.19 40.68 -4.08
CA ARG A 2 -2.13 40.06 -3.25
C ARG A 2 -2.36 38.57 -2.97
N ILE A 3 -3.55 38.13 -2.55
CA ILE A 3 -3.88 36.73 -2.25
C ILE A 3 -3.69 35.83 -3.48
N LEU A 4 -4.17 36.25 -4.66
CA LEU A 4 -4.00 35.52 -5.92
C LEU A 4 -2.54 35.36 -6.32
N ASN A 5 -1.71 36.37 -6.10
CA ASN A 5 -0.27 36.29 -6.39
C ASN A 5 0.45 35.39 -5.37
N THR A 6 0.05 35.38 -4.11
CA THR A 6 0.59 34.46 -3.10
C THR A 6 0.21 33.02 -3.39
N LEU A 7 -1.03 32.74 -3.80
CA LEU A 7 -1.49 31.41 -4.22
C LEU A 7 -0.74 30.92 -5.47
N LYS A 8 -0.52 31.79 -6.47
CA LYS A 8 0.29 31.43 -7.66
C LYS A 8 1.74 31.10 -7.30
N ARG A 9 2.33 31.82 -6.33
CA ARG A 9 3.72 31.61 -5.88
C ARG A 9 3.89 30.35 -5.03
N ASN A 10 2.82 29.86 -4.42
CA ASN A 10 2.81 28.73 -3.50
C ASN A 10 1.85 27.61 -3.95
N SER A 11 1.50 27.57 -5.25
CA SER A 11 0.48 26.65 -5.76
C SER A 11 0.80 25.18 -5.48
N SER A 12 2.07 24.80 -5.47
CA SER A 12 2.49 23.42 -5.16
C SER A 12 2.27 23.03 -3.70
N TYR A 13 2.46 23.94 -2.75
CA TYR A 13 2.09 23.66 -1.34
C TYR A 13 0.58 23.55 -1.16
N PHE A 14 -0.17 24.41 -1.83
CA PHE A 14 -1.62 24.33 -1.83
C PHE A 14 -2.12 22.99 -2.37
N THR A 15 -1.53 22.50 -3.47
CA THR A 15 -1.84 21.17 -4.03
C THR A 15 -1.58 20.05 -3.01
N VAL A 16 -0.47 20.10 -2.25
CA VAL A 16 -0.20 19.12 -1.19
C VAL A 16 -1.29 19.16 -0.13
N VAL A 17 -1.62 20.35 0.37
CA VAL A 17 -2.65 20.50 1.41
C VAL A 17 -4.01 19.99 0.93
N CYS A 18 -4.43 20.35 -0.30
CA CYS A 18 -5.70 19.86 -0.86
C CYS A 18 -5.75 18.34 -0.98
N LEU A 19 -4.65 17.70 -1.43
CA LEU A 19 -4.60 16.24 -1.53
C LEU A 19 -4.59 15.58 -0.14
N THR A 20 -3.85 16.14 0.83
CA THR A 20 -3.85 15.61 2.20
C THR A 20 -5.24 15.69 2.84
N ILE A 21 -5.94 16.82 2.65
CA ILE A 21 -7.33 16.98 3.10
C ILE A 21 -8.25 15.99 2.38
N LEU A 22 -8.08 15.81 1.06
CA LEU A 22 -8.85 14.85 0.29
C LEU A 22 -8.70 13.43 0.87
N TYR A 23 -7.48 13.00 1.19
CA TYR A 23 -7.24 11.68 1.80
C TYR A 23 -7.89 11.58 3.18
N ALA A 24 -7.74 12.60 4.02
CA ALA A 24 -8.36 12.64 5.35
C ALA A 24 -9.90 12.62 5.31
N LEU A 25 -10.51 13.20 4.26
CA LEU A 25 -11.96 13.17 4.07
C LEU A 25 -12.50 11.84 3.56
N PHE A 26 -11.65 11.04 2.89
CA PHE A 26 -12.04 9.75 2.28
C PHE A 26 -11.25 8.59 2.87
N LEU A 27 -11.10 8.55 4.19
CA LEU A 27 -10.55 7.38 4.88
C LEU A 27 -11.36 6.12 4.52
N SER A 28 -10.65 5.01 4.35
CA SER A 28 -11.27 3.75 3.94
C SER A 28 -12.22 3.22 5.01
N VAL A 29 -13.49 3.02 4.65
CA VAL A 29 -14.43 2.24 5.47
C VAL A 29 -14.32 0.73 5.20
N ASN A 30 -13.37 0.34 4.35
CA ASN A 30 -13.06 -1.04 4.00
C ASN A 30 -11.57 -1.33 4.26
N PRO A 31 -11.08 -1.24 5.50
CA PRO A 31 -9.70 -1.58 5.80
C PRO A 31 -9.39 -3.02 5.40
N VAL A 32 -8.18 -3.27 4.93
CA VAL A 32 -7.75 -4.63 4.60
C VAL A 32 -7.44 -5.43 5.88
N GLY A 33 -7.28 -6.75 5.74
CA GLY A 33 -6.98 -7.62 6.87
C GLY A 33 -5.73 -7.20 7.66
N ASP A 34 -4.68 -6.77 6.94
CA ASP A 34 -3.43 -6.31 7.54
C ASP A 34 -3.60 -4.98 8.29
N ALA A 35 -4.50 -4.11 7.84
CA ALA A 35 -4.84 -2.88 8.54
C ALA A 35 -5.41 -3.15 9.94
N TYR A 36 -6.29 -4.14 10.07
CA TYR A 36 -6.82 -4.56 11.36
C TYR A 36 -5.77 -5.24 12.24
N SER A 37 -4.93 -6.12 11.65
CA SER A 37 -3.81 -6.76 12.36
C SER A 37 -2.81 -5.74 12.89
N ASN A 38 -2.48 -4.71 12.08
CA ASN A 38 -1.58 -3.64 12.50
C ASN A 38 -2.21 -2.74 13.57
N ALA A 39 -3.51 -2.44 13.45
CA ALA A 39 -4.25 -1.67 14.45
C ALA A 39 -4.32 -2.43 15.78
N TYR A 40 -4.59 -3.74 15.77
CA TYR A 40 -4.54 -4.59 16.95
C TYR A 40 -3.17 -4.54 17.64
N SER A 41 -2.10 -4.82 16.90
CA SER A 41 -0.74 -4.81 17.44
C SER A 41 -0.35 -3.44 18.00
N SER A 42 -0.76 -2.35 17.34
CA SER A 42 -0.50 -0.99 17.81
C SER A 42 -1.30 -0.63 19.06
N LEU A 43 -2.57 -1.03 19.14
CA LEU A 43 -3.47 -0.67 20.23
C LEU A 43 -3.13 -1.41 21.53
N TYR A 44 -2.90 -2.71 21.42
CA TYR A 44 -2.69 -3.58 22.59
C TYR A 44 -1.22 -3.81 22.91
N ALA A 45 -0.29 -3.30 22.09
CA ALA A 45 1.15 -3.50 22.22
C ALA A 45 1.56 -4.99 22.18
N GLU A 46 0.82 -5.79 21.42
CA GLU A 46 1.07 -7.22 21.21
C GLU A 46 1.60 -7.45 19.80
N ASP A 47 2.57 -8.36 19.62
CA ASP A 47 3.18 -8.70 18.32
C ASP A 47 3.61 -7.45 17.50
N MET A 48 4.29 -6.49 18.16
CA MET A 48 4.66 -5.22 17.55
C MET A 48 5.83 -5.32 16.55
N LEU A 49 6.68 -6.35 16.67
CA LEU A 49 7.92 -6.49 15.89
C LEU A 49 7.72 -7.48 14.73
N LYS A 50 6.95 -7.08 13.73
CA LYS A 50 6.69 -7.90 12.54
C LYS A 50 7.85 -7.81 11.55
N PRO A 51 8.41 -8.92 11.04
CA PRO A 51 9.63 -8.93 10.22
C PRO A 51 9.59 -8.01 8.99
N HIS A 52 8.45 -7.96 8.28
CA HIS A 52 8.38 -7.16 7.03
C HIS A 52 8.33 -5.66 7.26
N HIS A 53 7.76 -5.22 8.40
CA HIS A 53 7.53 -3.81 8.72
C HIS A 53 7.75 -3.56 10.22
N LEU A 54 9.01 -3.82 10.62
CA LEU A 54 9.46 -3.94 11.99
C LEU A 54 9.05 -2.78 12.91
N LEU A 55 9.08 -1.55 12.42
CA LEU A 55 8.77 -0.36 13.22
C LEU A 55 7.32 0.15 13.05
N TYR A 56 6.50 -0.45 12.17
CA TYR A 56 5.20 0.12 11.84
C TYR A 56 4.22 0.08 13.01
N CYS A 57 4.08 -1.08 13.67
CA CYS A 57 3.18 -1.19 14.81
C CYS A 57 3.68 -0.39 16.02
N LEU A 58 5.00 -0.28 16.21
CA LEU A 58 5.58 0.61 17.24
C LEU A 58 5.25 2.07 16.97
N TYR A 59 5.37 2.52 15.72
CA TYR A 59 4.93 3.85 15.30
C TYR A 59 3.44 4.05 15.58
N GLY A 60 2.60 3.09 15.20
CA GLY A 60 1.17 3.14 15.46
C GLY A 60 0.86 3.29 16.96
N ASN A 61 1.52 2.51 17.82
CA ASN A 61 1.37 2.61 19.27
C ASN A 61 1.76 3.99 19.82
N ILE A 62 2.86 4.57 19.31
CA ILE A 62 3.27 5.93 19.69
C ILE A 62 2.19 6.95 19.27
N ILE A 63 1.67 6.87 18.05
CA ILE A 63 0.60 7.77 17.57
C ILE A 63 -0.65 7.64 18.43
N LEU A 64 -1.10 6.42 18.74
CA LEU A 64 -2.29 6.20 19.55
C LEU A 64 -2.14 6.80 20.95
N ARG A 65 -0.98 6.62 21.59
CA ARG A 65 -0.70 7.19 22.92
C ARG A 65 -0.57 8.72 22.92
N LEU A 66 0.10 9.28 21.90
CA LEU A 66 0.29 10.74 21.80
C LEU A 66 -1.02 11.49 21.57
N PHE A 67 -1.97 10.88 20.88
CA PHE A 67 -3.23 11.49 20.51
C PHE A 67 -4.46 10.89 21.20
N ASP A 68 -4.25 10.12 22.28
CA ASP A 68 -5.32 9.52 23.08
C ASP A 68 -6.36 10.54 23.56
N PHE A 69 -5.91 11.77 23.87
CA PHE A 69 -6.75 12.89 24.32
C PHE A 69 -7.79 13.35 23.28
N ILE A 70 -7.64 12.96 21.99
CA ILE A 70 -8.61 13.34 20.93
C ILE A 70 -9.85 12.43 20.97
N HIS A 71 -9.78 11.25 21.62
CA HIS A 71 -10.86 10.27 21.72
C HIS A 71 -11.43 9.79 20.37
N LEU A 72 -10.58 9.74 19.33
CA LEU A 72 -10.93 9.16 18.04
C LEU A 72 -10.79 7.63 18.09
N GLU A 73 -11.58 6.97 17.25
CA GLU A 73 -11.44 5.53 17.03
C GLU A 73 -10.01 5.23 16.53
N PRO A 74 -9.29 4.25 17.12
CA PRO A 74 -7.87 4.01 16.83
C PRO A 74 -7.57 3.80 15.34
N MET A 75 -8.42 3.07 14.60
CA MET A 75 -8.26 2.87 13.16
C MET A 75 -8.28 4.20 12.39
N ILE A 76 -9.21 5.09 12.74
CA ILE A 76 -9.31 6.42 12.12
C ILE A 76 -8.05 7.24 12.37
N LEU A 77 -7.51 7.21 13.59
CA LEU A 77 -6.30 7.94 13.93
C LEU A 77 -5.07 7.42 13.17
N LEU A 78 -4.95 6.10 13.01
CA LEU A 78 -3.88 5.48 12.24
C LEU A 78 -4.00 5.80 10.74
N GLN A 79 -5.20 5.77 10.18
CA GLN A 79 -5.46 6.17 8.79
C GLN A 79 -5.15 7.67 8.57
N LEU A 80 -5.56 8.55 9.48
CA LEU A 80 -5.21 9.98 9.44
C LEU A 80 -3.70 10.19 9.47
N SER A 81 -2.97 9.42 10.29
CA SER A 81 -1.51 9.50 10.32
C SER A 81 -0.90 9.15 8.97
N ASN A 82 -1.41 8.12 8.27
CA ASN A 82 -0.97 7.78 6.92
C ASN A 82 -1.30 8.89 5.89
N ALA A 83 -2.46 9.53 5.98
CA ALA A 83 -2.80 10.68 5.13
C ALA A 83 -1.82 11.85 5.31
N ILE A 84 -1.40 12.15 6.55
CA ILE A 84 -0.41 13.17 6.86
C ILE A 84 0.97 12.76 6.32
N VAL A 85 1.39 11.51 6.52
CA VAL A 85 2.66 10.98 5.99
C VAL A 85 2.67 11.04 4.46
N ALA A 86 1.54 10.74 3.79
CA ALA A 86 1.40 10.90 2.35
C ALA A 86 1.61 12.35 1.90
N GLY A 87 1.06 13.33 2.62
CA GLY A 87 1.37 14.75 2.43
C GLY A 87 2.87 15.03 2.54
N GLY A 88 3.55 14.41 3.51
CA GLY A 88 5.00 14.44 3.67
C GLY A 88 5.76 13.91 2.44
N CYS A 89 5.32 12.77 1.88
CA CYS A 89 5.88 12.20 0.64
C CYS A 89 5.80 13.22 -0.52
N LEU A 90 4.65 13.86 -0.70
CA LEU A 90 4.45 14.87 -1.75
C LEU A 90 5.32 16.11 -1.54
N LEU A 91 5.55 16.54 -0.29
CA LEU A 91 6.47 17.64 0.04
C LEU A 91 7.92 17.28 -0.28
N VAL A 92 8.35 16.04 -0.03
CA VAL A 92 9.70 15.58 -0.40
C VAL A 92 9.85 15.48 -1.91
N LEU A 93 8.85 14.94 -2.61
CA LEU A 93 8.80 14.93 -4.08
C LEU A 93 8.97 16.34 -4.66
N ARG A 94 8.23 17.31 -4.09
CA ARG A 94 8.38 18.72 -4.46
C ARG A 94 9.84 19.21 -4.34
N ARG A 95 10.52 18.85 -3.24
CA ARG A 95 11.93 19.24 -3.02
C ARG A 95 12.87 18.63 -4.06
N ILE A 96 12.66 17.36 -4.42
CA ILE A 96 13.44 16.65 -5.45
C ILE A 96 13.27 17.34 -6.80
N ILE A 97 12.02 17.58 -7.23
CA ILE A 97 11.71 18.15 -8.54
C ILE A 97 12.13 19.62 -8.63
N LYS A 98 11.96 20.40 -7.57
CA LYS A 98 12.33 21.82 -7.54
C LYS A 98 13.81 22.08 -7.92
N ARG A 99 14.67 21.11 -7.67
CA ARG A 99 16.11 21.21 -8.02
C ARG A 99 16.35 21.11 -9.53
N VAL A 100 15.42 20.49 -10.25
CA VAL A 100 15.49 20.26 -11.69
C VAL A 100 14.64 21.27 -12.44
N ASN A 101 13.43 21.48 -11.98
CA ASN A 101 12.46 22.41 -12.55
C ASN A 101 11.76 23.20 -11.44
N PRO A 102 12.13 24.48 -11.20
CA PRO A 102 11.58 25.28 -10.11
C PRO A 102 10.21 25.91 -10.43
N SER A 103 9.65 25.69 -11.63
CA SER A 103 8.35 26.24 -12.01
C SER A 103 7.23 25.72 -11.10
N GLU A 104 6.49 26.59 -10.44
CA GLU A 104 5.38 26.20 -9.56
C GLU A 104 4.29 25.43 -10.31
N ARG A 105 4.05 25.70 -11.59
CA ARG A 105 3.13 24.93 -12.43
C ARG A 105 3.63 23.49 -12.61
N PHE A 106 4.92 23.32 -12.84
CA PHE A 106 5.51 21.99 -12.99
C PHE A 106 5.46 21.22 -11.66
N LEU A 107 5.81 21.89 -10.56
CA LEU A 107 5.76 21.32 -9.21
C LEU A 107 4.34 20.87 -8.83
N SER A 108 3.35 21.75 -9.01
CA SER A 108 1.94 21.43 -8.73
C SER A 108 1.43 20.27 -9.57
N SER A 109 1.76 20.26 -10.87
CA SER A 109 1.33 19.18 -11.78
C SER A 109 1.94 17.83 -11.39
N SER A 110 3.23 17.84 -11.02
CA SER A 110 3.95 16.63 -10.59
C SER A 110 3.40 16.06 -9.28
N ILE A 111 3.09 16.93 -8.32
CA ILE A 111 2.47 16.57 -7.04
C ILE A 111 1.06 16.01 -7.28
N LEU A 112 0.28 16.71 -8.10
CA LEU A 112 -1.09 16.28 -8.43
C LEU A 112 -1.09 14.91 -9.12
N PHE A 113 -0.18 14.69 -10.08
CA PHE A 113 -0.05 13.40 -10.77
C PHE A 113 0.26 12.26 -9.79
N SER A 114 1.33 12.39 -9.00
CA SER A 114 1.72 11.34 -8.07
C SER A 114 0.66 11.10 -7.00
N GLY A 115 0.05 12.18 -6.49
CA GLY A 115 -1.02 12.09 -5.50
C GLY A 115 -2.36 11.57 -6.06
N ALA A 116 -2.59 11.71 -7.38
CA ALA A 116 -3.81 11.19 -8.03
C ALA A 116 -3.71 9.72 -8.44
N CYS A 117 -2.55 9.08 -8.35
CA CYS A 117 -2.38 7.67 -8.67
C CYS A 117 -3.06 6.76 -7.64
N PHE A 118 -3.78 5.73 -8.10
CA PHE A 118 -4.60 4.86 -7.26
C PHE A 118 -3.79 4.18 -6.15
N GLY A 119 -2.63 3.58 -6.47
CA GLY A 119 -1.80 2.88 -5.48
C GLY A 119 -1.36 3.80 -4.34
N PHE A 120 -1.05 5.07 -4.62
CA PHE A 120 -0.71 6.04 -3.59
C PHE A 120 -1.93 6.47 -2.77
N MET A 121 -3.06 6.81 -3.44
CA MET A 121 -4.31 7.18 -2.77
C MET A 121 -4.81 6.08 -1.83
N ARG A 122 -4.74 4.81 -2.27
CA ARG A 122 -5.17 3.65 -1.51
C ARG A 122 -4.45 3.57 -0.17
N PHE A 123 -3.13 3.67 -0.16
CA PHE A 123 -2.33 3.57 1.06
C PHE A 123 -2.33 4.87 1.89
N ALA A 124 -2.60 6.01 1.27
CA ALA A 124 -2.78 7.27 1.97
C ALA A 124 -4.09 7.31 2.80
N THR A 125 -5.07 6.48 2.48
CA THR A 125 -6.41 6.48 3.11
C THR A 125 -6.70 5.26 3.97
N ASP A 126 -5.75 4.32 4.06
CA ASP A 126 -5.89 3.11 4.86
C ASP A 126 -4.74 2.96 5.87
N ASN A 127 -4.90 2.05 6.85
CA ASN A 127 -3.87 1.75 7.85
C ASN A 127 -2.89 0.70 7.31
N GLU A 128 -2.07 1.12 6.33
CA GLU A 128 -1.12 0.28 5.61
C GLU A 128 0.32 0.76 5.76
N CYS A 129 1.26 -0.17 5.82
CA CYS A 129 2.65 0.09 6.17
C CYS A 129 3.52 0.77 5.08
N TYR A 130 2.94 1.17 3.93
CA TYR A 130 3.71 1.64 2.76
C TYR A 130 4.08 3.13 2.77
N MET A 131 3.37 3.98 3.52
CA MET A 131 3.59 5.44 3.46
C MET A 131 4.90 5.88 4.13
N LEU A 132 5.23 5.33 5.30
CA LEU A 132 6.47 5.67 6.01
C LEU A 132 7.74 5.22 5.26
N PRO A 133 7.86 3.97 4.78
CA PRO A 133 9.03 3.57 4.00
C PRO A 133 9.16 4.38 2.69
N LEU A 134 8.05 4.76 2.04
CA LEU A 134 8.07 5.65 0.89
C LEU A 134 8.61 7.04 1.26
N LEU A 135 8.16 7.64 2.37
CA LEU A 135 8.65 8.94 2.85
C LEU A 135 10.16 8.91 3.07
N PHE A 136 10.66 7.92 3.82
CA PHE A 136 12.09 7.83 4.13
C PHE A 136 12.93 7.44 2.90
N SER A 137 12.39 6.64 1.99
CA SER A 137 13.02 6.36 0.68
C SER A 137 13.15 7.63 -0.16
N LEU A 138 12.10 8.44 -0.25
CA LEU A 138 12.12 9.72 -0.96
C LEU A 138 13.10 10.72 -0.31
N LEU A 139 13.18 10.76 1.04
CA LEU A 139 14.17 11.57 1.75
C LEU A 139 15.59 11.09 1.44
N THR A 140 15.83 9.79 1.39
CA THR A 140 17.12 9.22 0.96
C THR A 140 17.46 9.67 -0.45
N ILE A 141 16.55 9.51 -1.41
CA ILE A 141 16.72 9.94 -2.80
C ILE A 141 17.02 11.44 -2.88
N TYR A 142 16.31 12.28 -2.10
CA TYR A 142 16.57 13.71 -2.02
C TYR A 142 17.99 14.01 -1.50
N TYR A 143 18.41 13.39 -0.39
CA TYR A 143 19.74 13.64 0.16
C TYR A 143 20.85 13.13 -0.75
N VAL A 144 20.65 12.01 -1.46
CA VAL A 144 21.58 11.52 -2.48
C VAL A 144 21.65 12.49 -3.67
N GLN A 145 20.53 13.00 -4.17
CA GLN A 145 20.50 14.03 -5.23
C GLN A 145 21.32 15.27 -4.82
N VAL A 146 21.13 15.75 -3.59
CA VAL A 146 21.85 16.91 -3.07
C VAL A 146 23.33 16.60 -2.82
N PHE A 147 23.64 15.37 -2.38
CA PHE A 147 25.01 14.92 -2.15
C PHE A 147 25.79 14.83 -3.47
N LEU A 148 25.24 14.29 -4.53
CA LEU A 148 25.91 14.15 -5.81
C LEU A 148 26.31 15.51 -6.42
N ILE A 149 25.58 16.60 -6.09
CA ILE A 149 25.93 17.96 -6.54
C ILE A 149 27.04 18.56 -5.68
N LYS A 150 26.97 18.37 -4.35
CA LYS A 150 27.96 18.89 -3.42
C LYS A 150 28.22 17.84 -2.34
N ASN A 151 29.34 17.14 -2.48
CA ASN A 151 29.73 16.05 -1.61
C ASN A 151 30.02 16.55 -0.17
N THR A 152 29.10 16.34 0.75
CA THR A 152 29.27 16.67 2.16
C THR A 152 28.93 15.49 3.03
N PHE A 153 29.70 15.28 4.10
CA PHE A 153 29.53 14.20 5.05
C PHE A 153 28.13 14.19 5.69
N SER A 154 27.64 15.35 6.10
CA SER A 154 26.30 15.49 6.70
C SER A 154 25.16 14.98 5.79
N ARG A 155 25.26 15.18 4.46
CA ARG A 155 24.23 14.74 3.51
C ARG A 155 24.19 13.23 3.37
N ILE A 156 25.38 12.61 3.29
CA ILE A 156 25.43 11.14 3.18
C ILE A 156 24.99 10.46 4.48
N CYS A 157 25.31 11.04 5.64
CA CYS A 157 24.80 10.53 6.92
C CYS A 157 23.26 10.66 6.99
N LYS A 158 22.68 11.79 6.57
CA LYS A 158 21.22 11.95 6.52
C LYS A 158 20.57 10.96 5.54
N ALA A 159 21.20 10.72 4.38
CA ALA A 159 20.71 9.71 3.44
C ALA A 159 20.75 8.30 4.07
N ALA A 160 21.83 7.96 4.75
CA ALA A 160 22.00 6.65 5.41
C ALA A 160 20.98 6.44 6.55
N ILE A 161 20.78 7.44 7.41
CA ILE A 161 19.79 7.38 8.49
C ILE A 161 18.38 7.21 7.93
N CYS A 162 17.99 8.02 6.94
CA CYS A 162 16.69 7.85 6.29
C CYS A 162 16.55 6.47 5.65
N MET A 163 17.63 5.93 5.07
CA MET A 163 17.61 4.60 4.45
C MET A 163 17.44 3.49 5.49
N VAL A 164 18.11 3.58 6.62
CA VAL A 164 17.91 2.64 7.75
C VAL A 164 16.45 2.66 8.18
N LEU A 165 15.89 3.84 8.42
CA LEU A 165 14.48 3.96 8.80
C LEU A 165 13.53 3.39 7.72
N ALA A 166 13.80 3.66 6.45
CA ALA A 166 13.00 3.11 5.35
C ALA A 166 12.98 1.57 5.39
N CYS A 167 14.15 0.93 5.53
CA CYS A 167 14.26 -0.53 5.59
C CYS A 167 13.62 -1.13 6.86
N LEU A 168 13.68 -0.43 7.98
CA LEU A 168 13.06 -0.88 9.24
C LEU A 168 11.53 -0.69 9.22
N PHE A 169 11.01 0.29 8.48
CA PHE A 169 9.58 0.43 8.25
C PHE A 169 9.05 -0.58 7.23
N HIS A 170 9.83 -0.96 6.21
CA HIS A 170 9.48 -2.03 5.30
C HIS A 170 10.70 -2.57 4.54
N GLN A 171 10.88 -3.89 4.55
CA GLN A 171 12.00 -4.58 3.89
C GLN A 171 12.15 -4.22 2.40
N LEU A 172 11.06 -3.91 1.70
CA LEU A 172 11.08 -3.51 0.28
C LEU A 172 12.03 -2.34 0.00
N ALA A 173 12.26 -1.45 0.97
CA ALA A 173 13.17 -0.31 0.83
C ALA A 173 14.63 -0.73 0.56
N ILE A 174 14.97 -2.02 0.74
CA ILE A 174 16.29 -2.57 0.38
C ILE A 174 16.64 -2.34 -1.09
N LEU A 175 15.64 -2.26 -1.99
CA LEU A 175 15.86 -1.94 -3.41
C LEU A 175 16.45 -0.54 -3.60
N VAL A 176 15.98 0.44 -2.81
CA VAL A 176 16.55 1.79 -2.78
C VAL A 176 17.95 1.78 -2.21
N TRP A 177 18.17 1.02 -1.14
CA TRP A 177 19.49 0.85 -0.52
C TRP A 177 20.50 0.29 -1.53
N LEU A 178 20.16 -0.76 -2.28
CA LEU A 178 21.01 -1.37 -3.31
C LEU A 178 21.40 -0.33 -4.38
N CYS A 179 20.43 0.45 -4.87
CA CYS A 179 20.68 1.48 -5.87
C CYS A 179 21.61 2.59 -5.36
N VAL A 180 21.39 3.06 -4.13
CA VAL A 180 22.23 4.09 -3.50
C VAL A 180 23.62 3.56 -3.22
N ALA A 181 23.75 2.38 -2.63
CA ALA A 181 25.04 1.74 -2.39
C ALA A 181 25.83 1.55 -3.70
N GLY A 182 25.16 1.10 -4.78
CA GLY A 182 25.77 0.97 -6.09
C GLY A 182 26.32 2.29 -6.63
N VAL A 183 25.54 3.37 -6.57
CA VAL A 183 26.00 4.71 -7.01
C VAL A 183 27.21 5.18 -6.17
N LEU A 184 27.19 4.95 -4.87
CA LEU A 184 28.31 5.35 -4.01
C LEU A 184 29.57 4.54 -4.26
N LEU A 185 29.45 3.22 -4.44
CA LEU A 185 30.58 2.32 -4.72
C LEU A 185 31.28 2.66 -6.04
N PHE A 186 30.52 2.91 -7.10
CA PHE A 186 31.07 3.13 -8.43
C PHE A 186 31.38 4.60 -8.76
N SER A 187 30.95 5.55 -7.93
CA SER A 187 30.95 6.96 -8.34
C SER A 187 31.53 7.94 -7.32
N CYS A 188 31.79 7.51 -6.09
CA CYS A 188 32.14 8.40 -5.00
C CYS A 188 33.44 8.03 -4.28
N ASN A 189 33.92 8.97 -3.46
CA ASN A 189 35.06 8.73 -2.60
C ASN A 189 34.73 7.64 -1.58
N LYS A 190 35.63 6.67 -1.39
CA LYS A 190 35.51 5.52 -0.47
C LYS A 190 35.06 5.93 0.95
N LYS A 191 35.49 7.11 1.42
CA LYS A 191 35.04 7.66 2.73
C LYS A 191 33.54 7.76 2.85
N TYR A 192 32.84 8.28 1.84
CA TYR A 192 31.38 8.47 1.87
C TYR A 192 30.63 7.15 1.73
N THR A 193 31.16 6.25 0.90
CA THR A 193 30.64 4.89 0.77
C THR A 193 30.73 4.14 2.08
N PHE A 194 31.91 4.16 2.72
CA PHE A 194 32.13 3.54 4.02
C PHE A 194 31.18 4.11 5.07
N SER A 195 31.03 5.44 5.14
CA SER A 195 30.10 6.08 6.08
C SER A 195 28.65 5.64 5.87
N PHE A 196 28.19 5.55 4.61
CA PHE A 196 26.85 5.07 4.30
C PHE A 196 26.66 3.60 4.74
N LEU A 197 27.61 2.73 4.41
CA LEU A 197 27.54 1.31 4.76
C LEU A 197 27.63 1.09 6.28
N SER A 198 28.52 1.84 6.98
CA SER A 198 28.63 1.73 8.44
C SER A 198 27.34 2.13 9.17
N ILE A 199 26.67 3.20 8.74
CA ILE A 199 25.36 3.58 9.32
C ILE A 199 24.31 2.53 8.95
N SER A 200 24.37 1.96 7.74
CA SER A 200 23.46 0.91 7.30
C SER A 200 23.54 -0.39 8.10
N LEU A 201 24.64 -0.63 8.86
CA LEU A 201 24.71 -1.73 9.83
C LEU A 201 23.62 -1.64 10.91
N GLY A 202 23.03 -0.47 11.11
CA GLY A 202 21.83 -0.32 11.94
C GLY A 202 20.67 -1.21 11.51
N ILE A 203 20.56 -1.57 10.21
CA ILE A 203 19.50 -2.47 9.72
C ILE A 203 19.67 -3.87 10.35
N PRO A 204 20.73 -4.63 10.07
CA PRO A 204 20.89 -5.97 10.64
C PRO A 204 20.97 -5.97 12.17
N LEU A 205 21.52 -4.93 12.80
CA LEU A 205 21.57 -4.82 14.26
C LEU A 205 20.18 -4.71 14.88
N VAL A 206 19.29 -3.92 14.32
CA VAL A 206 17.91 -3.80 14.83
C VAL A 206 17.12 -5.07 14.54
N TYR A 207 17.33 -5.74 13.39
CA TYR A 207 16.76 -7.07 13.13
C TYR A 207 17.25 -8.13 14.12
N ALA A 208 18.54 -8.14 14.47
CA ALA A 208 19.08 -9.06 15.47
C ALA A 208 18.47 -8.80 16.87
N LEU A 209 18.30 -7.52 17.23
CA LEU A 209 17.64 -7.16 18.49
C LEU A 209 16.16 -7.61 18.48
N ALA A 210 15.44 -7.39 17.39
CA ALA A 210 14.04 -7.81 17.27
C ALA A 210 13.90 -9.33 17.32
N ALA A 211 14.75 -10.07 16.61
CA ALA A 211 14.81 -11.53 16.67
C ALA A 211 15.04 -12.02 18.10
N PHE A 212 15.99 -11.41 18.82
CA PHE A 212 16.22 -11.73 20.22
C PHE A 212 15.01 -11.47 21.11
N LEU A 213 14.36 -10.31 20.96
CA LEU A 213 13.20 -9.94 21.78
C LEU A 213 11.96 -10.81 21.50
N THR A 214 11.85 -11.36 20.29
CA THR A 214 10.68 -12.18 19.89
C THR A 214 10.89 -13.67 20.07
N THR A 215 12.11 -14.18 19.78
CA THR A 215 12.40 -15.62 19.77
C THR A 215 13.39 -16.07 20.86
N GLY A 216 14.04 -15.12 21.56
CA GLY A 216 15.14 -15.42 22.49
C GLY A 216 16.46 -15.84 21.82
N ASN A 217 16.52 -15.89 20.48
CA ASN A 217 17.69 -16.38 19.74
C ASN A 217 18.60 -15.24 19.29
N VAL A 218 19.88 -15.28 19.72
CA VAL A 218 20.90 -14.25 19.43
C VAL A 218 21.79 -14.64 18.23
N SER A 219 21.52 -15.75 17.56
CA SER A 219 22.35 -16.22 16.46
C SER A 219 22.13 -15.47 15.15
N VAL A 220 23.13 -15.46 14.27
CA VAL A 220 22.99 -14.93 12.90
C VAL A 220 21.91 -15.69 12.14
N ASN A 221 21.86 -17.02 12.27
CA ASN A 221 20.83 -17.83 11.62
C ASN A 221 19.43 -17.47 12.13
N GLY A 222 19.23 -17.32 13.46
CA GLY A 222 17.97 -16.89 14.03
C GLY A 222 17.52 -15.51 13.54
N THR A 223 18.46 -14.59 13.34
CA THR A 223 18.17 -13.28 12.75
C THR A 223 17.71 -13.39 11.29
N ILE A 224 18.35 -14.26 10.50
CA ILE A 224 17.98 -14.52 9.10
C ILE A 224 16.61 -15.20 9.01
N GLU A 225 16.38 -16.21 9.84
CA GLU A 225 15.09 -16.92 9.93
C GLU A 225 13.95 -15.96 10.31
N PHE A 226 14.17 -15.10 11.30
CA PHE A 226 13.21 -14.05 11.66
C PHE A 226 12.96 -13.11 10.50
N ALA A 227 13.99 -12.57 9.85
CA ALA A 227 13.85 -11.62 8.75
C ALA A 227 13.16 -12.24 7.51
N LEU A 228 13.34 -13.55 7.27
CA LEU A 228 12.81 -14.27 6.11
C LEU A 228 11.64 -15.20 6.47
N THR A 229 10.99 -14.99 7.60
CA THR A 229 9.93 -15.87 8.13
C THR A 229 8.90 -16.26 7.08
N ASP A 230 8.40 -15.32 6.28
CA ASP A 230 7.34 -15.64 5.31
C ASP A 230 7.84 -16.44 4.10
N TYR A 231 9.10 -16.28 3.73
CA TYR A 231 9.69 -17.11 2.68
C TYR A 231 9.95 -18.53 3.20
N ILE A 232 10.40 -18.67 4.42
CA ILE A 232 10.72 -19.97 5.04
C ILE A 232 9.43 -20.72 5.38
N SER A 233 8.40 -20.03 5.87
CA SER A 233 7.09 -20.62 6.21
C SER A 233 6.23 -20.95 4.98
N GLY A 234 6.66 -20.55 3.77
CA GLY A 234 5.89 -20.74 2.53
C GLY A 234 4.70 -19.79 2.38
N ASN A 235 4.56 -18.79 3.23
CA ASN A 235 3.53 -17.75 3.09
C ASN A 235 3.80 -16.84 1.89
N ALA A 236 5.08 -16.60 1.55
CA ALA A 236 5.47 -15.93 0.33
C ALA A 236 5.32 -16.87 -0.87
N GLN A 237 4.38 -16.56 -1.77
CA GLN A 237 4.12 -17.38 -2.94
C GLN A 237 5.25 -17.28 -3.97
N MET A 238 5.75 -18.42 -4.44
CA MET A 238 6.69 -18.47 -5.56
C MET A 238 6.01 -18.05 -6.87
N PRO A 239 6.72 -17.32 -7.76
CA PRO A 239 6.15 -16.82 -8.99
C PRO A 239 5.71 -17.95 -9.93
N GLN A 240 4.48 -17.85 -10.43
CA GLN A 240 3.96 -18.74 -11.46
C GLN A 240 4.24 -18.16 -12.85
N LEU A 241 5.27 -18.63 -13.52
CA LEU A 241 5.82 -18.06 -14.77
C LEU A 241 4.76 -17.72 -15.84
N LYS A 242 3.72 -18.56 -16.00
CA LYS A 242 2.68 -18.34 -17.01
C LYS A 242 1.82 -17.11 -16.78
N GLN A 243 1.74 -16.62 -15.57
CA GLN A 243 0.81 -15.55 -15.16
C GLN A 243 1.53 -14.28 -14.70
N VAL A 244 2.81 -14.38 -14.35
CA VAL A 244 3.61 -13.26 -13.82
C VAL A 244 3.57 -12.03 -14.72
N LEU A 245 3.74 -12.21 -16.04
CA LEU A 245 3.76 -11.09 -16.98
C LEU A 245 2.40 -10.35 -17.00
N LEU A 246 1.30 -11.09 -17.15
CA LEU A 246 -0.05 -10.52 -17.19
C LEU A 246 -0.38 -9.80 -15.89
N LEU A 247 -0.10 -10.43 -14.76
CA LEU A 247 -0.37 -9.86 -13.44
C LEU A 247 0.47 -8.61 -13.18
N THR A 248 1.73 -8.62 -13.61
CA THR A 248 2.62 -7.46 -13.50
C THR A 248 2.08 -6.28 -14.31
N ILE A 249 1.62 -6.52 -15.54
CA ILE A 249 1.01 -5.47 -16.38
C ILE A 249 -0.27 -4.93 -15.74
N ILE A 250 -1.16 -5.81 -15.28
CA ILE A 250 -2.41 -5.40 -14.62
C ILE A 250 -2.10 -4.58 -13.37
N SER A 251 -1.14 -4.99 -12.56
CA SER A 251 -0.75 -4.30 -11.34
C SER A 251 -0.04 -2.99 -11.61
N LEU A 252 0.75 -2.92 -12.69
CA LEU A 252 1.34 -1.66 -13.14
C LEU A 252 0.26 -0.67 -13.55
N VAL A 253 -0.74 -1.08 -14.32
CA VAL A 253 -1.91 -0.24 -14.65
C VAL A 253 -2.65 0.16 -13.38
N ARG A 254 -2.88 -0.80 -12.47
CA ARG A 254 -3.56 -0.58 -11.19
C ARG A 254 -2.80 0.39 -10.27
N THR A 255 -1.50 0.51 -10.40
CA THR A 255 -0.74 1.53 -9.66
C THR A 255 -1.21 2.95 -9.98
N PHE A 256 -1.69 3.19 -11.21
CA PHE A 256 -2.17 4.50 -11.66
C PHE A 256 -3.69 4.66 -11.55
N VAL A 257 -4.45 3.64 -11.94
CA VAL A 257 -5.91 3.69 -12.04
C VAL A 257 -6.56 2.47 -11.38
N GLN A 258 -7.68 2.67 -10.71
CA GLN A 258 -8.48 1.55 -10.25
C GLN A 258 -9.14 0.84 -11.44
N VAL A 259 -8.83 -0.44 -11.63
CA VAL A 259 -9.32 -1.26 -12.77
C VAL A 259 -9.78 -2.65 -12.34
N HIS A 260 -10.01 -2.89 -11.04
CA HIS A 260 -10.22 -4.23 -10.51
C HIS A 260 -11.37 -4.30 -9.50
N GLY A 261 -11.93 -5.49 -9.32
CA GLY A 261 -12.91 -5.80 -8.28
C GLY A 261 -14.27 -5.14 -8.53
N TYR A 262 -14.78 -4.47 -7.51
CA TYR A 262 -16.12 -3.85 -7.48
C TYR A 262 -16.37 -2.80 -8.59
N MET A 263 -15.32 -2.34 -9.27
CA MET A 263 -15.42 -1.21 -10.19
C MET A 263 -16.43 -1.47 -11.32
N PHE A 264 -16.43 -2.66 -11.91
CA PHE A 264 -17.34 -2.98 -13.00
C PHE A 264 -18.82 -2.94 -12.58
N GLU A 265 -19.13 -3.52 -11.43
CA GLU A 265 -20.48 -3.49 -10.85
C GLU A 265 -20.90 -2.05 -10.47
N PHE A 266 -19.94 -1.28 -9.90
CA PHE A 266 -20.17 0.12 -9.57
C PHE A 266 -20.42 0.99 -10.81
N ILE A 267 -19.67 0.78 -11.90
CA ILE A 267 -19.90 1.43 -13.21
C ILE A 267 -21.29 1.08 -13.75
N ALA A 268 -21.66 -0.20 -13.75
CA ALA A 268 -22.95 -0.66 -14.24
C ALA A 268 -24.11 -0.08 -13.41
N SER A 269 -23.94 0.03 -12.10
CA SER A 269 -24.93 0.62 -11.18
C SER A 269 -25.03 2.15 -11.26
N ASN A 270 -24.02 2.83 -11.85
CA ASN A 270 -23.94 4.29 -11.96
C ASN A 270 -23.62 4.75 -13.38
N LEU A 271 -24.37 4.24 -14.36
CA LEU A 271 -24.04 4.35 -15.79
C LEU A 271 -23.87 5.80 -16.28
N VAL A 272 -24.77 6.72 -15.89
CA VAL A 272 -24.70 8.13 -16.30
C VAL A 272 -23.42 8.80 -15.78
N LEU A 273 -23.11 8.64 -14.50
CA LEU A 273 -21.87 9.15 -13.91
C LEU A 273 -20.66 8.57 -14.65
N SER A 274 -20.69 7.27 -14.92
CA SER A 274 -19.60 6.57 -15.57
C SER A 274 -19.34 7.07 -16.98
N ILE A 275 -20.38 7.29 -17.79
CA ILE A 275 -20.25 7.85 -19.14
C ILE A 275 -19.62 9.25 -19.09
N VAL A 276 -20.08 10.11 -18.19
CA VAL A 276 -19.54 11.47 -18.03
C VAL A 276 -18.07 11.42 -17.62
N VAL A 277 -17.71 10.58 -16.64
CA VAL A 277 -16.33 10.42 -16.20
C VAL A 277 -15.45 9.89 -17.33
N PHE A 278 -15.89 8.87 -18.07
CA PHE A 278 -15.16 8.32 -19.22
C PHE A 278 -14.92 9.39 -20.28
N ALA A 279 -15.93 10.20 -20.62
CA ALA A 279 -15.78 11.27 -21.61
C ALA A 279 -14.69 12.29 -21.19
N PHE A 280 -14.70 12.72 -19.93
CA PHE A 280 -13.67 13.66 -19.44
C PHE A 280 -12.29 13.02 -19.35
N VAL A 281 -12.19 11.77 -18.89
CA VAL A 281 -10.93 11.03 -18.82
C VAL A 281 -10.32 10.85 -20.22
N LEU A 282 -11.13 10.47 -21.20
CA LEU A 282 -10.73 10.38 -22.61
C LEU A 282 -10.28 11.74 -23.14
N PHE A 283 -11.04 12.79 -22.90
CA PHE A 283 -10.70 14.15 -23.32
C PHE A 283 -9.35 14.60 -22.74
N PHE A 284 -9.16 14.52 -21.43
CA PHE A 284 -7.88 14.89 -20.81
C PHE A 284 -6.75 13.96 -21.23
N GLY A 285 -7.00 12.67 -21.41
CA GLY A 285 -6.03 11.69 -21.88
C GLY A 285 -5.52 12.01 -23.28
N VAL A 286 -6.41 12.30 -24.22
CA VAL A 286 -6.04 12.70 -25.59
C VAL A 286 -5.22 14.00 -25.58
N LEU A 287 -5.67 15.01 -24.82
CA LEU A 287 -4.93 16.25 -24.69
C LEU A 287 -3.54 16.05 -24.06
N ALA A 288 -3.42 15.14 -23.09
CA ALA A 288 -2.14 14.79 -22.47
C ALA A 288 -1.18 14.17 -23.49
N ILE A 289 -1.65 13.23 -24.34
CA ILE A 289 -0.86 12.61 -25.40
C ILE A 289 -0.41 13.67 -26.41
N ILE A 290 -1.31 14.53 -26.89
CA ILE A 290 -0.96 15.61 -27.81
C ILE A 290 0.07 16.56 -27.20
N ALA A 291 -0.10 16.92 -25.92
CA ALA A 291 0.85 17.78 -25.21
C ALA A 291 2.21 17.11 -25.03
N PHE A 292 2.25 15.80 -24.78
CA PHE A 292 3.49 15.03 -24.67
C PHE A 292 4.24 14.94 -26.01
N MET A 293 3.55 14.68 -27.11
CA MET A 293 4.15 14.63 -28.44
C MET A 293 4.76 15.97 -28.88
N LYS A 294 4.24 17.09 -28.35
CA LYS A 294 4.75 18.45 -28.62
C LYS A 294 5.81 18.90 -27.62
N ASP A 295 6.12 18.10 -26.60
CA ASP A 295 7.06 18.51 -25.56
C ASP A 295 8.51 18.46 -26.06
N LYS A 296 9.29 19.43 -25.60
CA LYS A 296 10.71 19.54 -25.98
C LYS A 296 11.57 18.78 -24.99
N HIS A 297 12.45 17.96 -25.51
CA HIS A 297 13.45 17.26 -24.72
C HIS A 297 14.44 18.23 -24.06
N ARG A 298 14.89 17.84 -22.89
CA ARG A 298 15.97 18.49 -22.14
C ARG A 298 17.22 17.63 -22.26
N THR A 299 18.33 18.25 -22.60
CA THR A 299 19.62 17.56 -22.61
C THR A 299 20.22 17.57 -21.20
N LEU A 300 20.58 16.44 -20.70
CA LEU A 300 21.31 16.31 -19.43
C LEU A 300 22.76 16.79 -19.66
N LYS A 301 23.15 17.85 -18.97
CA LYS A 301 24.47 18.49 -19.19
C LYS A 301 25.49 18.08 -18.13
N LEU A 302 25.06 17.75 -16.94
CA LEU A 302 25.96 17.48 -15.82
C LEU A 302 26.13 15.98 -15.61
N PHE A 303 27.36 15.54 -15.41
CA PHE A 303 27.69 14.15 -15.12
C PHE A 303 26.98 13.62 -13.85
N GLN A 304 26.80 14.48 -12.84
CA GLN A 304 26.06 14.19 -11.62
C GLN A 304 24.58 13.94 -11.88
N GLU A 305 23.96 14.70 -12.79
CA GLU A 305 22.58 14.48 -13.22
C GLU A 305 22.41 13.10 -13.87
N MET A 306 23.36 12.73 -14.75
CA MET A 306 23.33 11.43 -15.42
C MET A 306 23.46 10.25 -14.42
N ARG A 307 24.32 10.39 -13.40
CA ARG A 307 24.45 9.36 -12.34
C ARG A 307 23.16 9.19 -11.56
N PHE A 308 22.54 10.30 -11.16
CA PHE A 308 21.28 10.27 -10.43
C PHE A 308 20.15 9.68 -11.28
N VAL A 309 20.03 10.09 -12.54
CA VAL A 309 19.02 9.57 -13.47
C VAL A 309 19.22 8.07 -13.74
N ARG A 310 20.47 7.60 -13.92
CA ARG A 310 20.74 6.15 -14.05
C ARG A 310 20.31 5.38 -12.81
N MET A 311 20.57 5.90 -11.61
CA MET A 311 20.10 5.31 -10.35
C MET A 311 18.58 5.18 -10.34
N LEU A 312 17.84 6.21 -10.76
CA LEU A 312 16.37 6.16 -10.80
C LEU A 312 15.85 5.12 -11.81
N TRP A 313 16.51 4.98 -12.98
CA TRP A 313 16.17 3.95 -13.96
C TRP A 313 16.42 2.53 -13.42
N VAL A 314 17.57 2.31 -12.80
CA VAL A 314 17.87 1.02 -12.16
C VAL A 314 16.85 0.71 -11.05
N LEU A 315 16.52 1.69 -10.23
CA LEU A 315 15.51 1.53 -9.18
C LEU A 315 14.13 1.21 -9.76
N LEU A 316 13.72 1.88 -10.82
CA LEU A 316 12.46 1.61 -11.51
C LEU A 316 12.40 0.17 -12.03
N ILE A 317 13.47 -0.29 -12.71
CA ILE A 317 13.57 -1.65 -13.23
C ILE A 317 13.54 -2.66 -12.08
N LEU A 318 14.32 -2.47 -11.02
CA LEU A 318 14.36 -3.35 -9.87
C LEU A 318 12.99 -3.43 -9.16
N THR A 319 12.30 -2.30 -9.03
CA THR A 319 10.96 -2.25 -8.42
C THR A 319 9.95 -3.07 -9.22
N ILE A 320 9.93 -2.90 -10.55
CA ILE A 320 9.04 -3.69 -11.45
C ILE A 320 9.43 -5.17 -11.41
N SER A 321 10.72 -5.50 -11.48
CA SER A 321 11.21 -6.89 -11.45
C SER A 321 10.87 -7.58 -10.13
N PHE A 322 11.03 -6.90 -9.00
CA PHE A 322 10.67 -7.45 -7.69
C PHE A 322 9.17 -7.66 -7.55
N ALA A 323 8.37 -6.70 -8.00
CA ALA A 323 6.91 -6.86 -8.02
C ALA A 323 6.48 -8.03 -8.93
N ALA A 324 7.13 -8.20 -10.09
CA ALA A 324 6.92 -9.36 -10.95
C ALA A 324 7.27 -10.67 -10.24
N PHE A 325 8.42 -10.73 -9.58
CA PHE A 325 8.84 -11.89 -8.79
C PHE A 325 7.83 -12.24 -7.69
N SER A 326 7.14 -11.23 -7.14
CA SER A 326 6.07 -11.37 -6.15
C SER A 326 4.67 -11.49 -6.81
N ASN A 327 4.55 -12.19 -7.93
CA ASN A 327 3.30 -12.41 -8.69
C ASN A 327 2.57 -11.12 -9.11
N GLY A 328 3.32 -10.07 -9.45
CA GLY A 328 2.76 -8.80 -9.86
C GLY A 328 2.10 -8.04 -8.70
N ASN A 329 2.67 -8.07 -7.49
CA ASN A 329 2.09 -7.37 -6.36
C ASN A 329 2.10 -5.85 -6.56
N ALA A 330 0.90 -5.23 -6.69
CA ALA A 330 0.73 -3.80 -6.91
C ALA A 330 1.21 -2.94 -5.73
N GLU A 331 1.23 -3.49 -4.52
CA GLU A 331 1.68 -2.80 -3.31
C GLU A 331 3.16 -2.39 -3.42
N PHE A 332 3.96 -3.23 -4.06
CA PHE A 332 5.38 -2.99 -4.27
C PHE A 332 5.68 -1.93 -5.35
N MET A 333 4.66 -1.53 -6.11
CA MET A 333 4.79 -0.56 -7.20
C MET A 333 4.47 0.89 -6.77
N THR A 334 4.15 1.15 -5.50
CA THR A 334 3.71 2.46 -5.00
C THR A 334 4.70 3.60 -5.26
N MET A 335 6.00 3.31 -5.36
CA MET A 335 7.04 4.29 -5.67
C MET A 335 7.10 4.67 -7.18
N ILE A 336 6.59 3.84 -8.09
CA ILE A 336 6.74 4.01 -9.55
C ILE A 336 6.25 5.39 -10.04
N PRO A 337 5.06 5.90 -9.65
CA PRO A 337 4.62 7.23 -10.08
C PRO A 337 5.60 8.36 -9.71
N PHE A 338 6.23 8.26 -8.53
CA PHE A 338 7.22 9.23 -8.06
C PHE A 338 8.50 9.18 -8.91
N LEU A 339 9.00 7.99 -9.21
CA LEU A 339 10.18 7.81 -10.07
C LEU A 339 9.92 8.34 -11.48
N LEU A 340 8.76 8.03 -12.08
CA LEU A 340 8.41 8.49 -13.43
C LEU A 340 8.29 10.00 -13.51
N VAL A 341 7.68 10.66 -12.53
CA VAL A 341 7.55 12.11 -12.50
C VAL A 341 8.91 12.80 -12.31
N VAL A 342 9.79 12.24 -11.48
CA VAL A 342 11.16 12.77 -11.33
C VAL A 342 11.95 12.58 -12.63
N LEU A 343 11.88 11.41 -13.26
CA LEU A 343 12.49 11.16 -14.58
C LEU A 343 11.94 12.12 -15.64
N HIS A 344 10.63 12.33 -15.68
CA HIS A 344 10.02 13.31 -16.58
C HIS A 344 10.59 14.71 -16.37
N ALA A 345 10.80 15.15 -15.13
CA ALA A 345 11.40 16.46 -14.84
C ALA A 345 12.81 16.61 -15.39
N TYR A 346 13.60 15.53 -15.48
CA TYR A 346 14.92 15.53 -16.06
C TYR A 346 14.91 15.56 -17.61
N TYR A 347 13.95 14.87 -18.25
CA TYR A 347 13.92 14.71 -19.70
C TYR A 347 13.04 15.73 -20.43
N PHE A 348 12.02 16.30 -19.78
CA PHE A 348 11.02 17.13 -20.41
C PHE A 348 10.86 18.49 -19.72
N LYS A 349 10.36 19.50 -20.45
CA LYS A 349 10.23 20.88 -19.97
C LYS A 349 8.80 21.25 -19.62
N SER A 350 7.82 20.65 -20.30
CA SER A 350 6.43 21.03 -20.18
C SER A 350 5.77 20.39 -18.95
N TRP A 351 4.99 21.17 -18.25
CA TRP A 351 4.11 20.70 -17.17
C TRP A 351 2.76 20.18 -17.68
N ARG A 352 2.36 20.55 -18.90
CA ARG A 352 1.04 20.29 -19.45
C ARG A 352 0.69 18.81 -19.57
N PRO A 353 1.53 17.92 -20.11
CA PRO A 353 1.23 16.49 -20.17
C PRO A 353 0.94 15.90 -18.81
N ILE A 354 1.80 16.22 -17.81
CA ILE A 354 1.65 15.73 -16.44
C ILE A 354 0.33 16.24 -15.84
N PHE A 355 0.01 17.52 -16.02
CA PHE A 355 -1.21 18.11 -15.44
C PHE A 355 -2.48 17.51 -16.03
N LEU A 356 -2.53 17.34 -17.35
CA LEU A 356 -3.68 16.74 -18.02
C LEU A 356 -3.87 15.27 -17.64
N SER A 357 -2.77 14.50 -17.57
CA SER A 357 -2.81 13.14 -17.06
C SER A 357 -3.25 13.10 -15.60
N ALA A 358 -2.78 14.04 -14.77
CA ALA A 358 -3.18 14.13 -13.36
C ALA A 358 -4.68 14.41 -13.20
N LEU A 359 -5.28 15.25 -14.05
CA LEU A 359 -6.73 15.50 -14.04
C LEU A 359 -7.52 14.26 -14.41
N ALA A 360 -7.08 13.53 -15.44
CA ALA A 360 -7.72 12.27 -15.83
C ALA A 360 -7.66 11.23 -14.70
N LEU A 361 -6.48 11.05 -14.09
CA LEU A 361 -6.27 10.14 -12.96
C LEU A 361 -7.09 10.54 -11.74
N LEU A 362 -7.09 11.82 -11.40
CA LEU A 362 -7.81 12.34 -10.23
C LEU A 362 -9.30 12.09 -10.37
N LEU A 363 -9.88 12.45 -11.53
CA LEU A 363 -11.30 12.25 -11.80
C LEU A 363 -11.69 10.78 -11.73
N TRP A 364 -10.91 9.90 -12.41
CA TRP A 364 -11.14 8.46 -12.38
C TRP A 364 -11.07 7.90 -10.96
N ASN A 365 -9.98 8.17 -10.26
CA ASN A 365 -9.72 7.55 -8.97
C ASN A 365 -10.57 8.13 -7.83
N ILE A 366 -11.01 9.40 -7.91
CA ILE A 366 -12.02 9.89 -6.97
C ILE A 366 -13.34 9.14 -7.17
N CYS A 367 -13.83 9.03 -8.40
CA CYS A 367 -15.15 8.45 -8.68
C CYS A 367 -15.18 6.93 -8.50
N PHE A 368 -14.13 6.21 -8.91
CA PHE A 368 -14.14 4.75 -8.95
C PHE A 368 -13.25 4.09 -7.88
N ALA A 369 -12.53 4.86 -7.07
CA ALA A 369 -11.73 4.34 -5.97
C ALA A 369 -12.03 5.04 -4.64
N LEU A 370 -11.69 6.32 -4.52
CA LEU A 370 -11.74 7.02 -3.24
C LEU A 370 -13.16 7.06 -2.67
N TYR A 371 -14.12 7.52 -3.48
CA TYR A 371 -15.52 7.62 -3.06
C TYR A 371 -16.11 6.25 -2.69
N PRO A 372 -16.01 5.19 -3.53
CA PRO A 372 -16.54 3.89 -3.15
C PRO A 372 -15.88 3.30 -1.90
N LEU A 373 -14.54 3.34 -1.83
CA LEU A 373 -13.81 2.77 -0.68
C LEU A 373 -14.02 3.53 0.62
N GLY A 374 -14.22 4.86 0.54
CA GLY A 374 -14.42 5.70 1.71
C GLY A 374 -15.87 5.90 2.13
N ARG A 375 -16.87 5.41 1.37
CA ARG A 375 -18.29 5.66 1.63
C ARG A 375 -19.22 4.47 1.51
N ILE A 376 -18.77 3.37 0.90
CA ILE A 376 -19.59 2.19 0.66
C ILE A 376 -18.98 1.00 1.36
N GLU A 377 -19.72 0.33 2.23
CA GLU A 377 -19.33 -0.94 2.81
C GLU A 377 -19.30 -2.01 1.71
N MET A 378 -18.12 -2.56 1.42
CA MET A 378 -17.90 -3.50 0.32
C MET A 378 -18.01 -4.96 0.73
N THR A 379 -17.74 -5.28 2.00
CA THR A 379 -17.74 -6.65 2.52
C THR A 379 -18.53 -6.74 3.82
N PRO A 380 -19.13 -7.89 4.17
CA PRO A 380 -19.84 -8.08 5.44
C PRO A 380 -18.89 -8.44 6.60
N ASN A 381 -17.59 -8.25 6.46
CA ASN A 381 -16.62 -8.82 7.39
C ASN A 381 -16.76 -8.27 8.82
N GLU A 382 -17.12 -6.99 8.99
CA GLU A 382 -17.43 -6.44 10.33
C GLU A 382 -18.70 -7.04 10.94
N LYS A 383 -19.76 -7.26 10.14
CA LYS A 383 -20.97 -7.90 10.57
C LYS A 383 -20.73 -9.38 10.92
N LEU A 384 -19.84 -10.03 10.15
CA LEU A 384 -19.41 -11.40 10.47
C LEU A 384 -18.65 -11.45 11.79
N ALA A 385 -17.77 -10.50 12.06
CA ALA A 385 -17.05 -10.41 13.33
C ALA A 385 -18.03 -10.20 14.51
N GLN A 386 -19.09 -9.41 14.33
CA GLN A 386 -20.15 -9.27 15.33
C GLN A 386 -20.88 -10.61 15.56
N LEU A 387 -21.25 -11.32 14.48
CA LEU A 387 -21.89 -12.63 14.59
C LEU A 387 -20.98 -13.65 15.32
N VAL A 388 -19.67 -13.60 15.14
CA VAL A 388 -18.70 -14.43 15.87
C VAL A 388 -18.78 -14.14 17.37
N GLN A 389 -18.85 -12.88 17.77
CA GLN A 389 -18.99 -12.51 19.19
C GLN A 389 -20.32 -12.95 19.81
N ASP A 390 -21.40 -12.88 19.02
CA ASP A 390 -22.74 -13.24 19.49
C ASP A 390 -22.94 -14.77 19.60
N ASN A 391 -22.10 -15.59 18.94
CA ASN A 391 -22.23 -17.05 18.86
C ASN A 391 -20.93 -17.77 19.24
N LYS A 392 -20.49 -17.59 20.49
CA LYS A 392 -19.17 -18.07 20.98
C LYS A 392 -18.97 -19.58 21.00
N THR A 393 -20.03 -20.38 20.84
CA THR A 393 -19.97 -21.85 20.82
C THR A 393 -20.09 -22.45 19.42
N ALA A 394 -20.28 -21.60 18.39
CA ALA A 394 -20.44 -22.06 17.02
C ALA A 394 -19.08 -22.28 16.32
N VAL A 395 -19.11 -23.11 15.28
CA VAL A 395 -18.01 -23.23 14.30
C VAL A 395 -18.32 -22.33 13.13
N PHE A 396 -17.45 -21.38 12.88
CA PHE A 396 -17.56 -20.48 11.73
C PHE A 396 -16.67 -20.96 10.58
N VAL A 397 -17.27 -21.22 9.44
CA VAL A 397 -16.58 -21.64 8.21
C VAL A 397 -16.70 -20.52 7.19
N LEU A 398 -15.65 -19.70 7.08
CA LEU A 398 -15.70 -18.43 6.38
C LEU A 398 -14.76 -18.36 5.19
N LYS A 399 -15.17 -17.64 4.13
CA LYS A 399 -14.36 -17.34 2.95
C LYS A 399 -13.18 -16.43 3.32
N ASP A 400 -13.43 -15.35 4.09
CA ASP A 400 -12.42 -14.38 4.51
C ASP A 400 -12.03 -14.56 6.00
N LYS A 401 -11.81 -15.81 6.43
CA LYS A 401 -11.54 -16.18 7.83
C LYS A 401 -10.51 -15.26 8.50
N ASN A 402 -9.34 -15.05 7.89
CA ASN A 402 -8.26 -14.26 8.48
C ASN A 402 -8.64 -12.80 8.69
N VAL A 403 -9.43 -12.21 7.76
CA VAL A 403 -9.88 -10.83 7.90
C VAL A 403 -10.85 -10.70 9.06
N VAL A 404 -11.82 -11.62 9.16
CA VAL A 404 -12.80 -11.63 10.25
C VAL A 404 -12.11 -11.86 11.61
N GLU A 405 -11.10 -12.74 11.66
CA GLU A 405 -10.28 -12.98 12.84
C GLU A 405 -9.55 -11.71 13.30
N ASN A 406 -8.89 -11.00 12.37
CA ASN A 406 -8.19 -9.76 12.66
C ASN A 406 -9.15 -8.66 13.16
N ILE A 407 -10.37 -8.58 12.60
CA ILE A 407 -11.41 -7.65 13.09
C ILE A 407 -11.84 -8.02 14.52
N CYS A 408 -12.05 -9.31 14.80
CA CYS A 408 -12.41 -9.78 16.15
C CYS A 408 -11.31 -9.46 17.16
N LEU A 409 -10.05 -9.71 16.82
CA LEU A 409 -8.92 -9.37 17.68
C LEU A 409 -8.85 -7.86 17.93
N TYR A 410 -8.96 -7.05 16.89
CA TYR A 410 -8.92 -5.60 17.01
C TYR A 410 -10.07 -5.03 17.85
N LYS A 411 -11.32 -5.43 17.57
CA LYS A 411 -12.51 -4.86 18.22
C LYS A 411 -12.77 -5.44 19.62
N TYR A 412 -12.46 -6.71 19.82
CA TYR A 412 -12.87 -7.44 21.04
C TYR A 412 -11.69 -8.03 21.81
N ARG A 413 -10.46 -7.87 21.30
CA ARG A 413 -9.22 -8.41 21.89
C ARG A 413 -9.16 -9.93 22.03
N ASN A 414 -10.29 -10.61 21.96
CA ASN A 414 -10.36 -12.04 22.14
C ASN A 414 -11.42 -12.65 21.23
N ILE A 415 -11.08 -13.74 20.56
CA ILE A 415 -12.00 -14.53 19.74
C ILE A 415 -12.79 -15.50 20.62
N GLY A 416 -12.37 -15.72 21.86
CA GLY A 416 -12.94 -16.75 22.76
C GLY A 416 -12.61 -18.16 22.26
N ASN A 417 -13.47 -19.12 22.60
CA ASN A 417 -13.34 -20.53 22.17
C ASN A 417 -14.02 -20.79 20.80
N VAL A 418 -14.23 -19.75 20.00
CA VAL A 418 -14.88 -19.89 18.69
C VAL A 418 -13.92 -20.55 17.70
N ALA A 419 -14.36 -21.61 17.04
CA ALA A 419 -13.60 -22.24 15.98
C ALA A 419 -13.84 -21.48 14.67
N LEU A 420 -12.82 -20.73 14.20
CA LEU A 420 -12.82 -20.08 12.89
C LEU A 420 -12.05 -20.96 11.90
N LYS A 421 -12.71 -21.39 10.82
CA LYS A 421 -12.15 -22.26 9.79
C LYS A 421 -12.24 -21.61 8.41
N HIS A 422 -11.27 -21.91 7.55
CA HIS A 422 -11.30 -21.47 6.15
C HIS A 422 -12.27 -22.31 5.33
N ALA A 423 -13.22 -21.70 4.65
CA ALA A 423 -14.20 -22.38 3.82
C ALA A 423 -13.58 -23.25 2.70
N TYR A 424 -12.44 -22.82 2.13
CA TYR A 424 -11.75 -23.56 1.06
C TYR A 424 -10.80 -24.66 1.56
N LYS A 425 -10.59 -24.78 2.87
CA LYS A 425 -9.83 -25.86 3.51
C LYS A 425 -10.70 -26.83 4.29
N TYR A 426 -11.96 -26.48 4.55
CA TYR A 426 -12.88 -27.25 5.34
C TYR A 426 -13.35 -28.49 4.57
N THR A 427 -13.19 -29.68 5.16
CA THR A 427 -13.48 -30.95 4.49
C THR A 427 -14.85 -31.49 4.88
N LYS A 428 -15.31 -32.52 4.13
CA LYS A 428 -16.57 -33.18 4.44
C LYS A 428 -16.48 -33.98 5.77
N GLU A 429 -15.31 -34.55 6.04
CA GLU A 429 -15.03 -35.27 7.29
C GLU A 429 -15.09 -34.33 8.50
N GLU A 430 -14.54 -33.12 8.38
CA GLU A 430 -14.64 -32.10 9.44
C GLU A 430 -16.08 -31.65 9.65
N TYR A 431 -16.87 -31.48 8.59
CA TYR A 431 -18.28 -31.14 8.68
C TYR A 431 -19.10 -32.21 9.43
N GLU A 432 -18.95 -33.51 9.07
CA GLU A 432 -19.65 -34.62 9.73
C GLU A 432 -19.21 -34.72 11.18
N SER A 433 -17.94 -34.54 11.50
CA SER A 433 -17.41 -34.54 12.88
C SER A 433 -18.00 -33.42 13.73
N ASP A 434 -17.99 -32.16 13.21
CA ASP A 434 -18.53 -31.00 13.92
C ASP A 434 -20.06 -31.17 14.14
N LYS A 435 -20.78 -31.70 13.14
CA LYS A 435 -22.21 -31.99 13.21
C LYS A 435 -22.51 -33.10 14.22
N ALA A 436 -21.75 -34.21 14.19
CA ALA A 436 -21.90 -35.30 15.14
C ALA A 436 -21.63 -34.87 16.60
N SER A 437 -20.77 -33.87 16.78
CA SER A 437 -20.47 -33.23 18.07
C SER A 437 -21.56 -32.24 18.53
N GLY A 438 -22.66 -32.10 17.80
CA GLY A 438 -23.78 -31.21 18.13
C GLY A 438 -23.44 -29.71 18.01
N LYS A 439 -22.36 -29.36 17.32
CA LYS A 439 -21.95 -27.95 17.15
C LYS A 439 -22.81 -27.24 16.11
N THR A 440 -23.21 -26.03 16.42
CA THR A 440 -23.82 -25.14 15.44
C THR A 440 -22.74 -24.68 14.43
N ILE A 441 -23.00 -24.86 13.14
CA ILE A 441 -22.10 -24.40 12.06
C ILE A 441 -22.70 -23.16 11.43
N ILE A 442 -21.90 -22.08 11.30
CA ILE A 442 -22.28 -20.84 10.66
C ILE A 442 -21.30 -20.61 9.50
N THR A 443 -21.85 -20.36 8.30
CA THR A 443 -21.01 -20.26 7.10
C THR A 443 -21.53 -19.22 6.10
N ASP A 444 -20.62 -18.60 5.37
CA ASP A 444 -20.87 -17.76 4.19
C ASP A 444 -20.52 -18.47 2.87
N ALA A 445 -20.28 -19.78 2.92
CA ALA A 445 -19.81 -20.60 1.79
C ALA A 445 -20.90 -21.40 1.07
N ILE A 446 -22.19 -21.11 1.34
CA ILE A 446 -23.32 -21.80 0.70
C ILE A 446 -23.57 -21.29 -0.70
N GLY A 447 -23.80 -22.19 -1.64
CA GLY A 447 -24.38 -21.91 -2.97
C GLY A 447 -23.47 -21.20 -3.96
N GLY A 448 -22.17 -21.27 -3.82
CA GLY A 448 -21.31 -20.51 -4.72
C GLY A 448 -20.01 -21.16 -5.12
N LYS A 449 -19.83 -21.37 -6.44
CA LYS A 449 -18.52 -21.53 -7.05
C LYS A 449 -17.82 -20.17 -7.14
N GLU A 450 -17.51 -19.55 -6.00
CA GLU A 450 -16.73 -18.32 -6.01
C GLU A 450 -15.23 -18.66 -6.02
N SER A 451 -14.54 -18.13 -6.99
CA SER A 451 -13.09 -18.11 -6.97
C SER A 451 -12.62 -17.02 -6.03
N LEU A 452 -12.10 -17.41 -4.87
CA LEU A 452 -11.36 -16.49 -4.01
C LEU A 452 -10.03 -16.24 -4.67
N ASN A 453 -9.89 -15.11 -5.34
CA ASN A 453 -8.63 -14.83 -5.98
C ASN A 453 -8.04 -13.50 -5.58
N ARG A 454 -6.79 -13.57 -5.16
CA ARG A 454 -5.77 -12.62 -5.53
C ARG A 454 -4.81 -13.34 -6.47
N ALA A 455 -4.53 -12.80 -7.62
CA ALA A 455 -3.41 -13.20 -8.44
C ALA A 455 -3.36 -14.70 -8.84
N SER A 456 -4.28 -15.17 -9.66
CA SER A 456 -4.04 -16.34 -10.48
C SER A 456 -4.25 -17.75 -9.91
N VAL A 457 -4.34 -17.93 -8.64
CA VAL A 457 -4.72 -19.22 -8.08
C VAL A 457 -6.18 -19.17 -7.68
N THR A 458 -7.04 -19.69 -8.53
CA THR A 458 -8.45 -19.87 -8.23
C THR A 458 -8.55 -20.94 -7.15
N GLN A 459 -8.58 -20.54 -5.90
CA GLN A 459 -8.93 -21.43 -4.80
C GLN A 459 -10.44 -21.63 -4.87
N LYS A 460 -10.85 -22.83 -5.24
CA LYS A 460 -12.26 -23.19 -5.19
C LYS A 460 -12.65 -23.43 -3.75
N VAL A 461 -13.77 -22.87 -3.33
CA VAL A 461 -14.40 -23.21 -2.06
C VAL A 461 -14.81 -24.68 -2.13
N ASN A 462 -14.51 -25.47 -1.10
CA ASN A 462 -14.98 -26.84 -1.02
C ASN A 462 -16.52 -26.85 -0.90
N PHE A 463 -17.18 -27.66 -1.72
CA PHE A 463 -18.64 -27.73 -1.82
C PHE A 463 -19.24 -28.64 -0.72
N VAL A 464 -18.75 -28.52 0.52
CA VAL A 464 -19.27 -29.30 1.66
C VAL A 464 -20.75 -29.01 1.92
N PHE A 465 -21.19 -27.81 1.54
CA PHE A 465 -22.54 -27.32 1.86
C PHE A 465 -23.53 -27.36 0.69
N ASP A 466 -23.14 -27.92 -0.48
CA ASP A 466 -24.02 -27.98 -1.66
C ASP A 466 -25.27 -28.83 -1.44
N GLU A 467 -25.21 -29.81 -0.53
CA GLU A 467 -26.31 -30.74 -0.19
C GLU A 467 -27.23 -30.23 0.93
N VAL A 468 -26.90 -29.09 1.54
CA VAL A 468 -27.69 -28.54 2.66
C VAL A 468 -28.99 -27.93 2.16
N LYS A 469 -30.12 -28.47 2.54
CA LYS A 469 -31.46 -27.97 2.21
C LYS A 469 -31.95 -27.00 3.29
N ASN A 470 -32.49 -25.85 2.86
CA ASN A 470 -33.17 -24.85 3.71
C ASN A 470 -32.35 -24.38 4.94
N PRO A 471 -31.12 -23.84 4.76
CA PRO A 471 -30.34 -23.30 5.86
C PRO A 471 -31.02 -22.05 6.44
N LEU A 472 -30.91 -21.85 7.78
CA LEU A 472 -31.39 -20.63 8.40
C LEU A 472 -30.51 -19.45 8.04
N VAL A 473 -31.05 -18.49 7.29
CA VAL A 473 -30.31 -17.29 6.90
C VAL A 473 -30.21 -16.31 8.05
N LEU A 474 -28.98 -16.02 8.50
CA LEU A 474 -28.68 -15.05 9.55
C LEU A 474 -28.42 -13.66 9.00
N LEU A 475 -27.75 -13.57 7.84
CA LEU A 475 -27.37 -12.30 7.21
C LEU A 475 -27.42 -12.42 5.69
N LYS A 476 -28.05 -11.42 5.05
CA LYS A 476 -27.91 -11.18 3.60
C LYS A 476 -27.17 -9.85 3.40
N PHE A 477 -26.12 -9.90 2.64
CA PHE A 477 -25.31 -8.73 2.30
C PHE A 477 -25.20 -8.58 0.78
N SER A 478 -25.35 -7.34 0.30
CA SER A 478 -25.18 -7.01 -1.11
C SER A 478 -24.46 -5.68 -1.27
N SER A 479 -23.38 -5.69 -2.00
CA SER A 479 -22.57 -4.53 -2.36
C SER A 479 -22.08 -4.65 -3.79
N PRO A 480 -21.47 -3.59 -4.38
CA PRO A 480 -20.81 -3.71 -5.68
C PRO A 480 -19.65 -4.72 -5.72
N MET A 481 -19.09 -5.10 -4.57
CA MET A 481 -17.98 -6.04 -4.51
C MET A 481 -18.44 -7.48 -4.32
N CYS A 482 -19.47 -7.71 -3.52
CA CYS A 482 -19.91 -9.07 -3.23
C CYS A 482 -21.39 -9.14 -2.87
N LYS A 483 -21.97 -10.31 -3.17
CA LYS A 483 -23.27 -10.73 -2.66
C LYS A 483 -23.00 -11.95 -1.76
N ARG A 484 -23.28 -11.84 -0.48
CA ARG A 484 -23.06 -12.94 0.49
C ARG A 484 -24.29 -13.22 1.31
N MET A 485 -24.48 -14.49 1.56
CA MET A 485 -25.49 -15.02 2.47
C MET A 485 -24.78 -15.80 3.55
N VAL A 486 -25.05 -15.48 4.81
CA VAL A 486 -24.51 -16.18 5.98
C VAL A 486 -25.63 -17.01 6.57
N CYS A 487 -25.38 -18.29 6.74
CA CYS A 487 -26.38 -19.25 7.17
C CYS A 487 -25.90 -20.04 8.38
N LYS A 488 -26.87 -20.39 9.22
CA LYS A 488 -26.74 -21.37 10.31
C LYS A 488 -27.25 -22.73 9.81
N LEU A 489 -26.43 -23.77 10.05
CA LEU A 489 -26.71 -25.17 9.69
C LEU A 489 -27.03 -26.02 10.91
#